data_b4090f4bff9e86deb1dae2c1f8b9d808
#
_entry.id   b4090f4bff9e86deb1dae2c1f8b9d808
#
_cell.length_a   1.000
_cell.length_b   1.000
_cell.length_c   1.000
_cell.angle_alpha   90.00
_cell.angle_beta   90.00
_cell.angle_gamma   90.00
#
_symmetry.space_group_name_H-M   'P 1'
#
loop_
_entity.id
_entity.type
_entity.pdbx_description
1 polymer ?
#
loop_
_entity_poly.entity_id
_entity_poly.type
_entity_poly.pdbx_seq_one_letter_code
_entity_poly.pdbx_strand_id
1 'polypeptide(L)'
;MKTPEFFPVRELAAELARISFKRKTVENKERLRELLSRIWKATDQLLADAGLPLATRNMRFPPICPVGKFHDLTHVFAAVNATYFGGELKARITWSNRIGGLSFHTVRTDPLSGEIVNLISISRGYDFENCPFFAVAGVVYHECLHIAIPPESVNGRRIVHGKAFRSRERRYIYYEQWIKWHREVLPKNIRTLRFRKRSCL
;
A
#
# COMPACT_ATOMS: atom_id res chain seq x y z
N MET A 1 -9.05 8.69 -44.51
CA MET A 1 -8.53 8.33 -43.18
C MET A 1 -8.36 9.60 -42.39
N LYS A 2 -9.22 9.84 -41.37
CA LYS A 2 -9.07 10.98 -40.47
C LYS A 2 -7.91 10.68 -39.55
N THR A 3 -6.87 11.52 -39.54
CA THR A 3 -5.81 11.52 -38.54
C THR A 3 -6.45 11.59 -37.15
N PRO A 4 -6.09 10.71 -36.19
CA PRO A 4 -6.63 10.82 -34.85
C PRO A 4 -6.21 12.19 -34.29
N GLU A 5 -7.19 12.99 -33.86
CA GLU A 5 -6.94 14.22 -33.12
C GLU A 5 -6.11 13.83 -31.88
N PHE A 6 -4.83 14.12 -31.94
CA PHE A 6 -3.94 13.95 -30.80
C PHE A 6 -4.48 14.81 -29.68
N PHE A 7 -5.02 14.16 -28.67
CA PHE A 7 -5.50 14.81 -27.46
C PHE A 7 -4.43 15.78 -26.94
N PRO A 8 -4.76 17.01 -26.59
CA PRO A 8 -3.79 18.02 -26.19
C PRO A 8 -3.23 17.71 -24.80
N VAL A 9 -2.44 16.64 -24.70
CA VAL A 9 -1.79 16.19 -23.45
C VAL A 9 -0.98 17.33 -22.83
N ARG A 10 -0.36 18.18 -23.68
CA ARG A 10 0.40 19.36 -23.24
C ARG A 10 -0.49 20.40 -22.58
N GLU A 11 -1.67 20.66 -23.11
CA GLU A 11 -2.63 21.63 -22.54
C GLU A 11 -3.20 21.14 -21.22
N LEU A 12 -3.58 19.87 -21.16
CA LEU A 12 -4.07 19.23 -19.94
C LEU A 12 -2.97 19.18 -18.85
N ALA A 13 -1.73 18.91 -19.21
CA ALA A 13 -0.59 18.93 -18.29
C ALA A 13 -0.30 20.36 -17.77
N ALA A 14 -0.37 21.37 -18.65
CA ALA A 14 -0.21 22.77 -18.26
C ALA A 14 -1.33 23.26 -17.34
N GLU A 15 -2.59 22.86 -17.59
CA GLU A 15 -3.72 23.17 -16.72
C GLU A 15 -3.60 22.46 -15.36
N LEU A 16 -3.16 21.19 -15.34
CA LEU A 16 -2.90 20.44 -14.13
C LEU A 16 -1.81 21.12 -13.27
N ALA A 17 -0.74 21.58 -13.90
CA ALA A 17 0.33 22.32 -13.20
C ALA A 17 -0.21 23.62 -12.59
N ARG A 18 -0.99 24.42 -13.35
CA ARG A 18 -1.59 25.67 -12.85
C ARG A 18 -2.50 25.48 -11.65
N ILE A 19 -3.27 24.37 -11.60
CA ILE A 19 -4.18 24.08 -10.48
C ILE A 19 -3.41 23.54 -9.29
N SER A 20 -2.35 22.75 -9.49
CA SER A 20 -1.55 22.15 -8.42
C SER A 20 -0.79 23.20 -7.60
N PHE A 21 -0.43 24.35 -8.19
CA PHE A 21 0.27 25.45 -7.53
C PHE A 21 -0.65 26.47 -6.84
N LYS A 22 -1.98 26.40 -7.06
CA LYS A 22 -2.93 27.31 -6.43
C LYS A 22 -3.31 26.84 -5.01
N ARG A 23 -3.75 27.79 -4.16
CA ARG A 23 -4.27 27.48 -2.82
C ARG A 23 -5.35 26.40 -2.91
N LYS A 24 -5.36 25.47 -1.94
CA LYS A 24 -6.32 24.34 -1.86
C LYS A 24 -7.74 24.81 -1.47
N THR A 25 -8.36 25.64 -2.31
CA THR A 25 -9.78 26.00 -2.17
C THR A 25 -10.68 24.83 -2.60
N VAL A 26 -11.93 24.88 -2.18
CA VAL A 26 -12.94 23.85 -2.59
C VAL A 26 -13.07 23.82 -4.11
N GLU A 27 -13.18 25.00 -4.75
CA GLU A 27 -13.29 25.18 -6.20
C GLU A 27 -12.08 24.56 -6.95
N ASN A 28 -10.86 24.81 -6.50
CA ASN A 28 -9.64 24.22 -7.09
C ASN A 28 -9.60 22.70 -6.95
N LYS A 29 -10.16 22.14 -5.87
CA LYS A 29 -10.27 20.71 -5.70
C LYS A 29 -11.27 20.07 -6.66
N GLU A 30 -12.40 20.73 -6.89
CA GLU A 30 -13.43 20.27 -7.84
C GLU A 30 -12.91 20.33 -9.27
N ARG A 31 -12.30 21.44 -9.65
CA ARG A 31 -11.67 21.60 -10.96
C ARG A 31 -10.55 20.57 -11.21
N LEU A 32 -9.76 20.26 -10.19
CA LEU A 32 -8.75 19.21 -10.26
C LEU A 32 -9.37 17.82 -10.47
N ARG A 33 -10.50 17.52 -9.79
CA ARG A 33 -11.21 16.24 -9.96
C ARG A 33 -11.78 16.11 -11.37
N GLU A 34 -12.37 17.17 -11.90
CA GLU A 34 -12.91 17.20 -13.24
C GLU A 34 -11.82 16.99 -14.30
N LEU A 35 -10.70 17.71 -14.17
CA LEU A 35 -9.55 17.56 -15.07
C LEU A 35 -8.97 16.15 -15.04
N LEU A 36 -8.78 15.59 -13.85
CA LEU A 36 -8.35 14.20 -13.69
C LEU A 36 -9.34 13.22 -14.32
N SER A 37 -10.65 13.47 -14.18
CA SER A 37 -11.68 12.64 -14.82
C SER A 37 -11.59 12.66 -16.36
N ARG A 38 -11.31 13.82 -16.95
CA ARG A 38 -11.12 13.98 -18.42
C ARG A 38 -9.86 13.26 -18.89
N ILE A 39 -8.75 13.40 -18.16
CA ILE A 39 -7.50 12.71 -18.47
C ILE A 39 -7.71 11.18 -18.43
N TRP A 40 -8.39 10.67 -17.41
CA TRP A 40 -8.67 9.23 -17.30
C TRP A 40 -9.55 8.73 -18.46
N LYS A 41 -10.62 9.46 -18.83
CA LYS A 41 -11.47 9.08 -19.96
C LYS A 41 -10.68 9.01 -21.26
N ALA A 42 -9.79 9.98 -21.48
CA ALA A 42 -8.95 10.01 -22.67
C ALA A 42 -7.95 8.84 -22.69
N THR A 43 -7.36 8.53 -21.54
CA THR A 43 -6.43 7.40 -21.39
C THR A 43 -7.16 6.07 -21.62
N ASP A 44 -8.36 5.91 -21.06
CA ASP A 44 -9.18 4.71 -21.24
C ASP A 44 -9.53 4.50 -22.72
N GLN A 45 -9.84 5.59 -23.45
CA GLN A 45 -10.13 5.52 -24.89
C GLN A 45 -8.90 5.12 -25.70
N LEU A 46 -7.74 5.72 -25.41
CA LEU A 46 -6.48 5.36 -26.08
C LEU A 46 -6.09 3.89 -25.85
N LEU A 47 -6.30 3.39 -24.64
CA LEU A 47 -6.05 1.99 -24.32
C LEU A 47 -7.02 1.05 -25.04
N ALA A 48 -8.30 1.41 -25.11
CA ALA A 48 -9.31 0.66 -25.84
C ALA A 48 -9.00 0.63 -27.35
N ASP A 49 -8.62 1.76 -27.94
CA ASP A 49 -8.25 1.88 -29.34
C ASP A 49 -6.99 1.07 -29.68
N ALA A 50 -6.07 0.93 -28.70
CA ALA A 50 -4.87 0.11 -28.82
C ALA A 50 -5.10 -1.38 -28.52
N GLY A 51 -6.33 -1.81 -28.17
CA GLY A 51 -6.64 -3.18 -27.77
C GLY A 51 -6.00 -3.59 -26.44
N LEU A 52 -5.60 -2.61 -25.63
CA LEU A 52 -5.01 -2.84 -24.31
C LEU A 52 -6.10 -2.86 -23.21
N PRO A 53 -5.92 -3.63 -22.13
CA PRO A 53 -6.90 -3.69 -21.05
C PRO A 53 -7.07 -2.32 -20.41
N LEU A 54 -8.33 -1.90 -20.22
CA LEU A 54 -8.68 -0.63 -19.58
C LEU A 54 -8.10 -0.59 -18.16
N ALA A 55 -7.35 0.46 -17.87
CA ALA A 55 -6.86 0.71 -16.51
C ALA A 55 -8.06 0.99 -15.60
N THR A 56 -8.43 0.03 -14.77
CA THR A 56 -9.55 0.18 -13.85
C THR A 56 -9.28 1.32 -12.87
N ARG A 57 -10.16 2.31 -12.86
CA ARG A 57 -10.08 3.61 -12.17
C ARG A 57 -9.71 3.59 -10.69
N ASN A 58 -9.85 2.45 -10.03
CA ASN A 58 -9.70 2.32 -8.58
C ASN A 58 -8.41 1.63 -8.12
N MET A 59 -7.48 1.36 -9.03
CA MET A 59 -6.34 0.52 -8.68
C MET A 59 -5.01 1.14 -9.06
N ARG A 60 -4.64 2.20 -8.34
CA ARG A 60 -3.22 2.55 -8.25
C ARG A 60 -2.54 1.39 -7.51
N PHE A 61 -2.02 0.45 -8.30
CA PHE A 61 -1.10 -0.52 -7.74
C PHE A 61 0.12 0.26 -7.26
N PRO A 62 0.42 0.30 -5.96
CA PRO A 62 1.55 1.08 -5.49
C PRO A 62 2.84 0.48 -6.04
N PRO A 63 3.87 1.30 -6.30
CA PRO A 63 5.18 0.79 -6.65
C PRO A 63 5.65 -0.19 -5.57
N ILE A 64 6.18 -1.34 -6.00
CA ILE A 64 6.71 -2.35 -5.10
C ILE A 64 8.15 -1.97 -4.77
N CYS A 65 8.36 -1.44 -3.58
CA CYS A 65 9.66 -1.02 -3.07
C CYS A 65 9.92 -1.75 -1.73
N PRO A 66 10.34 -3.03 -1.76
CA PRO A 66 10.53 -3.82 -0.55
C PRO A 66 11.84 -3.48 0.17
N VAL A 67 12.83 -2.98 -0.54
CA VAL A 67 14.12 -2.61 0.05
C VAL A 67 13.97 -1.28 0.80
N GLY A 68 14.19 -1.32 2.10
CA GLY A 68 14.22 -0.16 2.98
C GLY A 68 15.65 0.33 3.22
N LYS A 69 15.79 1.25 4.17
CA LYS A 69 17.12 1.74 4.60
C LYS A 69 17.82 0.71 5.49
N PHE A 70 17.06 0.04 6.37
CA PHE A 70 17.58 -0.88 7.37
C PHE A 70 17.11 -2.33 7.18
N HIS A 71 15.95 -2.52 6.53
CA HIS A 71 15.36 -3.83 6.33
C HIS A 71 14.92 -4.04 4.88
N ASP A 72 15.17 -5.25 4.38
CA ASP A 72 14.59 -5.74 3.12
C ASP A 72 13.39 -6.65 3.44
N LEU A 73 12.20 -6.16 3.10
CA LEU A 73 10.95 -6.89 3.34
C LEU A 73 10.85 -8.19 2.56
N THR A 74 11.58 -8.33 1.44
CA THR A 74 11.60 -9.59 0.67
C THR A 74 12.18 -10.71 1.52
N HIS A 75 13.30 -10.44 2.17
CA HIS A 75 13.94 -11.42 3.08
C HIS A 75 13.09 -11.68 4.32
N VAL A 76 12.50 -10.62 4.91
CA VAL A 76 11.62 -10.77 6.08
C VAL A 76 10.39 -11.60 5.73
N PHE A 77 9.73 -11.34 4.60
CA PHE A 77 8.57 -12.10 4.14
C PHE A 77 8.94 -13.56 3.87
N ALA A 78 10.05 -13.81 3.16
CA ALA A 78 10.49 -15.17 2.87
C ALA A 78 10.74 -15.98 4.15
N ALA A 79 11.42 -15.39 5.13
CA ALA A 79 11.68 -16.03 6.43
C ALA A 79 10.38 -16.33 7.19
N VAL A 80 9.46 -15.36 7.28
CA VAL A 80 8.16 -15.52 7.94
C VAL A 80 7.31 -16.57 7.23
N ASN A 81 7.23 -16.51 5.90
CA ASN A 81 6.46 -17.42 5.08
C ASN A 81 6.96 -18.87 5.25
N ALA A 82 8.26 -19.09 5.13
CA ALA A 82 8.86 -20.41 5.32
C ALA A 82 8.60 -20.95 6.74
N THR A 83 8.78 -20.12 7.77
CA THR A 83 8.70 -20.56 9.17
C THR A 83 7.28 -20.88 9.63
N TYR A 84 6.30 -20.07 9.22
CA TYR A 84 4.93 -20.14 9.78
C TYR A 84 3.86 -20.59 8.80
N PHE A 85 4.14 -20.58 7.50
CA PHE A 85 3.18 -20.86 6.45
C PHE A 85 3.69 -21.87 5.41
N GLY A 86 4.80 -22.57 5.69
CA GLY A 86 5.37 -23.60 4.80
C GLY A 86 5.84 -23.07 3.44
N GLY A 87 6.02 -21.75 3.29
CA GLY A 87 6.39 -21.14 2.01
C GLY A 87 5.22 -20.97 1.03
N GLU A 88 3.99 -21.28 1.43
CA GLU A 88 2.83 -21.37 0.52
C GLU A 88 2.20 -20.02 0.19
N LEU A 89 2.42 -18.98 1.00
CA LEU A 89 1.78 -17.70 0.78
C LEU A 89 2.38 -16.98 -0.43
N LYS A 90 1.50 -16.52 -1.33
CA LYS A 90 1.86 -15.67 -2.47
C LYS A 90 1.39 -14.25 -2.20
N ALA A 91 2.32 -13.34 -2.05
CA ALA A 91 2.05 -11.93 -1.84
C ALA A 91 3.17 -11.05 -2.41
N ARG A 92 2.82 -9.83 -2.81
CA ARG A 92 3.79 -8.76 -3.03
C ARG A 92 3.89 -7.93 -1.76
N ILE A 93 5.11 -7.57 -1.36
CA ILE A 93 5.34 -6.80 -0.15
C ILE A 93 6.09 -5.51 -0.47
N THR A 94 5.71 -4.43 0.20
CA THR A 94 6.29 -3.10 -0.03
C THR A 94 6.28 -2.27 1.23
N TRP A 95 7.20 -1.31 1.29
CA TRP A 95 7.12 -0.24 2.28
C TRP A 95 6.00 0.75 1.94
N SER A 96 5.26 1.20 2.94
CA SER A 96 4.22 2.21 2.78
C SER A 96 4.81 3.55 2.31
N ASN A 97 4.19 4.16 1.30
CA ASN A 97 4.53 5.52 0.86
C ASN A 97 3.93 6.61 1.77
N ARG A 98 3.03 6.23 2.70
CA ARG A 98 2.41 7.17 3.64
C ARG A 98 3.23 7.25 4.91
N ILE A 99 3.76 8.42 5.22
CA ILE A 99 4.43 8.66 6.50
C ILE A 99 3.41 8.60 7.63
N GLY A 100 3.62 7.66 8.56
CA GLY A 100 2.72 7.40 9.68
C GLY A 100 1.46 6.64 9.32
N GLY A 101 1.42 6.00 8.14
CA GLY A 101 0.41 5.00 7.79
C GLY A 101 0.61 3.71 8.60
N LEU A 102 -0.51 3.02 8.87
CA LEU A 102 -0.49 1.67 9.42
C LEU A 102 -0.02 0.67 8.36
N SER A 103 0.48 -0.49 8.82
CA SER A 103 0.64 -1.66 7.97
C SER A 103 -0.73 -2.21 7.62
N PHE A 104 -0.86 -2.84 6.46
CA PHE A 104 -2.11 -3.47 6.05
C PHE A 104 -1.89 -4.49 4.94
N HIS A 105 -2.78 -5.48 4.88
CA HIS A 105 -2.98 -6.37 3.76
C HIS A 105 -4.18 -5.93 2.93
N THR A 106 -4.10 -6.09 1.62
CA THR A 106 -5.22 -5.90 0.70
C THR A 106 -5.06 -6.80 -0.52
N VAL A 107 -6.18 -7.10 -1.18
CA VAL A 107 -6.19 -7.81 -2.47
C VAL A 107 -6.28 -6.78 -3.58
N ARG A 108 -5.47 -6.93 -4.63
CA ARG A 108 -5.41 -6.03 -5.78
C ARG A 108 -5.32 -6.84 -7.07
N THR A 109 -5.81 -6.28 -8.16
CA THR A 109 -5.54 -6.81 -9.50
C THR A 109 -4.26 -6.12 -10.02
N ASP A 110 -3.31 -6.89 -10.47
CA ASP A 110 -2.11 -6.36 -11.13
C ASP A 110 -2.53 -5.73 -12.47
N PRO A 111 -2.24 -4.44 -12.70
CA PRO A 111 -2.66 -3.77 -13.92
C PRO A 111 -1.97 -4.29 -15.20
N LEU A 112 -0.83 -4.98 -15.05
CA LEU A 112 -0.07 -5.50 -16.18
C LEU A 112 -0.49 -6.94 -16.56
N SER A 113 -0.68 -7.79 -15.55
CA SER A 113 -1.01 -9.22 -15.77
C SER A 113 -2.51 -9.52 -15.65
N GLY A 114 -3.30 -8.63 -15.04
CA GLY A 114 -4.71 -8.89 -14.70
C GLY A 114 -4.89 -9.86 -13.52
N GLU A 115 -3.82 -10.36 -12.94
CA GLU A 115 -3.88 -11.32 -11.83
C GLU A 115 -4.33 -10.67 -10.52
N ILE A 116 -5.10 -11.43 -9.73
CA ILE A 116 -5.44 -11.04 -8.37
C ILE A 116 -4.27 -11.38 -7.46
N VAL A 117 -3.68 -10.38 -6.83
CA VAL A 117 -2.52 -10.54 -5.96
C VAL A 117 -2.80 -10.01 -4.55
N ASN A 118 -2.26 -10.70 -3.55
CA ASN A 118 -2.16 -10.18 -2.20
C ASN A 118 -1.06 -9.12 -2.15
N LEU A 119 -1.39 -7.96 -1.60
CA LEU A 119 -0.44 -6.88 -1.39
C LEU A 119 -0.33 -6.58 0.11
N ILE A 120 0.88 -6.70 0.63
CA ILE A 120 1.24 -6.34 2.00
C ILE A 120 2.00 -5.01 1.97
N SER A 121 1.51 -4.03 2.71
CA SER A 121 2.18 -2.73 2.87
C SER A 121 2.58 -2.52 4.32
N ILE A 122 3.88 -2.38 4.57
CA ILE A 122 4.45 -2.24 5.91
C ILE A 122 4.77 -0.77 6.21
N SER A 123 4.41 -0.32 7.40
CA SER A 123 4.67 1.04 7.86
C SER A 123 6.17 1.36 7.88
N ARG A 124 6.56 2.51 7.33
CA ARG A 124 7.96 3.00 7.41
C ARG A 124 8.48 3.21 8.83
N GLY A 125 7.60 3.21 9.82
CA GLY A 125 8.00 3.23 11.22
C GLY A 125 8.80 2.00 11.68
N TYR A 126 8.78 0.92 10.89
CA TYR A 126 9.61 -0.26 11.09
C TYR A 126 10.95 -0.22 10.35
N ASP A 127 11.19 0.75 9.47
CA ASP A 127 12.44 0.90 8.72
C ASP A 127 13.41 1.86 9.43
N PHE A 128 13.82 1.49 10.64
CA PHE A 128 14.72 2.24 11.50
C PHE A 128 15.81 1.33 12.05
N GLU A 129 16.98 1.91 12.35
CA GLU A 129 18.13 1.21 12.94
C GLU A 129 17.79 0.54 14.29
N ASN A 130 16.92 1.17 15.09
CA ASN A 130 16.45 0.64 16.36
C ASN A 130 15.34 -0.41 16.23
N CYS A 131 14.93 -0.79 15.00
CA CYS A 131 13.93 -1.82 14.78
C CYS A 131 14.62 -3.19 14.67
N PRO A 132 14.46 -4.07 15.67
CA PRO A 132 15.03 -5.40 15.60
C PRO A 132 14.26 -6.28 14.61
N PHE A 133 14.92 -7.30 14.07
CA PHE A 133 14.30 -8.21 13.09
C PHE A 133 12.99 -8.81 13.58
N PHE A 134 12.90 -9.20 14.86
CA PHE A 134 11.65 -9.77 15.40
C PHE A 134 10.47 -8.78 15.34
N ALA A 135 10.72 -7.47 15.40
CA ALA A 135 9.65 -6.49 15.37
C ALA A 135 9.10 -6.32 13.95
N VAL A 136 9.95 -6.23 12.93
CA VAL A 136 9.48 -6.16 11.53
C VAL A 136 8.91 -7.51 11.07
N ALA A 137 9.50 -8.64 11.49
CA ALA A 137 8.95 -9.95 11.20
C ALA A 137 7.57 -10.17 11.87
N GLY A 138 7.36 -9.64 13.07
CA GLY A 138 6.07 -9.71 13.77
C GLY A 138 4.95 -9.00 13.02
N VAL A 139 5.17 -7.79 12.51
CA VAL A 139 4.16 -7.11 11.70
C VAL A 139 3.96 -7.80 10.35
N VAL A 140 5.01 -8.31 9.71
CA VAL A 140 4.87 -9.11 8.47
C VAL A 140 4.05 -10.36 8.73
N TYR A 141 4.31 -11.07 9.82
CA TYR A 141 3.51 -12.23 10.23
C TYR A 141 2.04 -11.89 10.43
N HIS A 142 1.73 -10.76 11.10
CA HIS A 142 0.37 -10.26 11.27
C HIS A 142 -0.33 -10.06 9.92
N GLU A 143 0.33 -9.38 8.97
CA GLU A 143 -0.25 -9.15 7.65
C GLU A 143 -0.40 -10.44 6.83
N CYS A 144 0.49 -11.41 7.01
CA CYS A 144 0.37 -12.75 6.42
C CYS A 144 -0.84 -13.51 6.97
N LEU A 145 -1.19 -13.32 8.24
CA LEU A 145 -2.39 -13.95 8.81
C LEU A 145 -3.67 -13.45 8.15
N HIS A 146 -3.73 -12.22 7.66
CA HIS A 146 -4.88 -11.72 6.90
C HIS A 146 -5.08 -12.44 5.56
N ILE A 147 -4.02 -13.04 5.01
CA ILE A 147 -4.10 -13.90 3.83
C ILE A 147 -4.58 -15.30 4.22
N ALA A 148 -4.00 -15.85 5.28
CA ALA A 148 -4.24 -17.24 5.70
C ALA A 148 -5.58 -17.45 6.43
N ILE A 149 -6.10 -16.40 7.08
CA ILE A 149 -7.33 -16.48 7.90
C ILE A 149 -8.32 -15.44 7.39
N PRO A 150 -9.35 -15.87 6.65
CA PRO A 150 -10.39 -14.94 6.17
C PRO A 150 -11.17 -14.35 7.35
N PRO A 151 -11.71 -13.11 7.19
CA PRO A 151 -12.55 -12.50 8.21
C PRO A 151 -13.79 -13.34 8.51
N GLU A 152 -14.14 -13.42 9.81
CA GLU A 152 -15.36 -14.07 10.28
C GLU A 152 -16.56 -13.11 10.14
N SER A 153 -17.75 -13.66 9.90
CA SER A 153 -19.01 -12.90 9.98
C SER A 153 -19.80 -13.37 11.20
N VAL A 154 -20.02 -12.46 12.16
CA VAL A 154 -20.80 -12.76 13.37
C VAL A 154 -21.91 -11.73 13.47
N ASN A 155 -23.16 -12.19 13.46
CA ASN A 155 -24.36 -11.34 13.50
C ASN A 155 -24.34 -10.21 12.44
N GLY A 156 -23.94 -10.53 11.21
CA GLY A 156 -23.83 -9.60 10.09
C GLY A 156 -22.67 -8.60 10.19
N ARG A 157 -21.84 -8.68 11.22
CA ARG A 157 -20.64 -7.85 11.38
C ARG A 157 -19.40 -8.60 10.93
N ARG A 158 -18.59 -7.97 10.08
CA ARG A 158 -17.29 -8.51 9.65
C ARG A 158 -16.27 -8.32 10.78
N ILE A 159 -15.73 -9.44 11.29
CA ILE A 159 -14.68 -9.46 12.32
C ILE A 159 -13.38 -9.90 11.65
N VAL A 160 -12.44 -8.97 11.53
CA VAL A 160 -11.15 -9.21 10.86
C VAL A 160 -10.18 -9.93 11.81
N HIS A 161 -10.14 -9.51 13.07
CA HIS A 161 -9.29 -10.09 14.10
C HIS A 161 -10.13 -10.95 15.08
N GLY A 162 -10.77 -12.00 14.56
CA GLY A 162 -11.59 -12.93 15.35
C GLY A 162 -10.78 -13.82 16.28
N LYS A 163 -11.44 -14.78 16.92
CA LYS A 163 -10.80 -15.70 17.89
C LYS A 163 -9.68 -16.53 17.24
N ALA A 164 -9.94 -17.05 16.03
CA ALA A 164 -8.97 -17.85 15.27
C ALA A 164 -7.73 -17.02 14.93
N PHE A 165 -7.91 -15.78 14.44
CA PHE A 165 -6.83 -14.86 14.13
C PHE A 165 -5.94 -14.60 15.35
N ARG A 166 -6.53 -14.17 16.48
CA ARG A 166 -5.79 -13.85 17.71
C ARG A 166 -5.06 -15.06 18.28
N SER A 167 -5.68 -16.25 18.20
CA SER A 167 -5.04 -17.49 18.64
C SER A 167 -3.80 -17.80 17.79
N ARG A 168 -3.89 -17.61 16.47
CA ARG A 168 -2.76 -17.85 15.56
C ARG A 168 -1.68 -16.77 15.72
N GLU A 169 -2.04 -15.51 15.88
CA GLU A 169 -1.13 -14.39 16.08
C GLU A 169 -0.22 -14.60 17.31
N ARG A 170 -0.78 -15.11 18.41
CA ARG A 170 -0.01 -15.43 19.63
C ARG A 170 1.00 -16.58 19.47
N ARG A 171 0.95 -17.33 18.37
CA ARG A 171 1.95 -18.37 18.06
C ARG A 171 3.24 -17.79 17.49
N TYR A 172 3.30 -16.49 17.21
CA TYR A 172 4.56 -15.85 16.85
C TYR A 172 5.52 -15.93 18.04
N ILE A 173 6.72 -16.50 17.82
CA ILE A 173 7.65 -16.83 18.92
C ILE A 173 8.07 -15.59 19.73
N TYR A 174 8.08 -14.40 19.12
CA TYR A 174 8.42 -13.14 19.78
C TYR A 174 7.18 -12.25 19.97
N TYR A 175 6.00 -12.82 20.15
CA TYR A 175 4.73 -12.06 20.18
C TYR A 175 4.76 -10.96 21.26
N GLU A 176 5.12 -11.28 22.50
CA GLU A 176 5.12 -10.30 23.60
C GLU A 176 6.15 -9.19 23.38
N GLN A 177 7.37 -9.55 22.93
CA GLN A 177 8.43 -8.58 22.62
C GLN A 177 8.02 -7.66 21.47
N TRP A 178 7.42 -8.23 20.42
CA TRP A 178 6.90 -7.46 19.27
C TRP A 178 5.79 -6.51 19.69
N ILE A 179 4.80 -6.96 20.46
CA ILE A 179 3.68 -6.12 20.92
C ILE A 179 4.19 -4.99 21.83
N LYS A 180 5.15 -5.27 22.70
CA LYS A 180 5.80 -4.24 23.52
C LYS A 180 6.52 -3.21 22.65
N TRP A 181 7.35 -3.65 21.72
CA TRP A 181 8.08 -2.79 20.79
C TRP A 181 7.12 -1.94 19.94
N HIS A 182 6.08 -2.57 19.39
CA HIS A 182 5.05 -1.91 18.60
C HIS A 182 4.38 -0.76 19.36
N ARG A 183 4.12 -0.97 20.63
CA ARG A 183 3.43 0.00 21.49
C ARG A 183 4.34 1.14 21.93
N GLU A 184 5.60 0.84 22.24
CA GLU A 184 6.52 1.79 22.88
C GLU A 184 7.43 2.52 21.88
N VAL A 185 7.86 1.86 20.81
CA VAL A 185 8.89 2.36 19.88
C VAL A 185 8.31 2.85 18.57
N LEU A 186 7.40 2.10 17.94
CA LEU A 186 6.82 2.46 16.64
C LEU A 186 6.22 3.88 16.60
N PRO A 187 5.45 4.35 17.62
CA PRO A 187 4.90 5.70 17.59
C PRO A 187 5.98 6.79 17.61
N LYS A 188 7.12 6.53 18.27
CA LYS A 188 8.27 7.46 18.31
C LYS A 188 8.91 7.56 16.92
N ASN A 189 9.14 6.43 16.26
CA ASN A 189 9.69 6.36 14.91
C ASN A 189 8.77 7.08 13.91
N ILE A 190 7.46 6.85 13.97
CA ILE A 190 6.47 7.54 13.13
C ILE A 190 6.50 9.06 13.36
N ARG A 191 6.61 9.51 14.60
CA ARG A 191 6.73 10.93 14.95
C ARG A 191 7.98 11.54 14.32
N THR A 192 9.13 10.86 14.42
CA THR A 192 10.39 11.27 13.82
C THR A 192 10.28 11.43 12.30
N LEU A 193 9.64 10.47 11.61
CA LEU A 193 9.41 10.55 10.16
C LEU A 193 8.55 11.77 9.79
N ARG A 194 7.50 12.05 10.56
CA ARG A 194 6.61 13.19 10.32
C ARG A 194 7.34 14.52 10.53
N PHE A 195 8.20 14.59 11.52
CA PHE A 195 9.04 15.77 11.78
C PHE A 195 10.02 16.00 10.62
N ARG A 196 10.79 14.99 10.22
CA ARG A 196 11.75 15.11 9.11
C ARG A 196 11.09 15.57 7.81
N LYS A 197 9.88 15.09 7.50
CA LYS A 197 9.14 15.56 6.31
C LYS A 197 8.77 17.05 6.38
N ARG A 198 8.48 17.57 7.56
CA ARG A 198 8.15 19.01 7.73
C ARG A 198 9.35 19.92 7.60
N SER A 199 10.54 19.44 7.97
CA SER A 199 11.79 20.20 7.92
C SER A 199 12.42 20.24 6.52
N CYS A 200 11.92 19.42 5.58
CA CYS A 200 12.37 19.37 4.17
C CYS A 200 11.41 20.12 3.23
N LEU A 201 10.41 20.84 3.75
CA LEU A 201 9.46 21.70 3.03
C LEU A 201 9.68 23.15 3.38
#